data_e75eb1b8b1ce6582bfbde1b0494e15f5
#
_entry.id   e75eb1b8b1ce6582bfbde1b0494e15f5
#
_cell.length_a   1.000
_cell.length_b   1.000
_cell.length_c   1.000
_cell.angle_alpha   90.00
_cell.angle_beta   90.00
_cell.angle_gamma   90.00
#
_symmetry.space_group_name_H-M   'P 1'
#
loop_
_entity.id
_entity.type
_entity.pdbx_description
1 polymer ?
#
loop_
_entity_poly.entity_id
_entity_poly.type
_entity_poly.pdbx_seq_one_letter_code
_entity_poly.pdbx_strand_id
1 'polypeptide(L)'
;MTVDTKAQAVMSELSDHETMLHEVDMHASVPKSGLRADAILVDQEVPFGLDELFFSRTDTRGVIRAFNPVFLRVAGYGAEDMAGAPHKLVRHPDMPKGVFWLMWEGLKRGHSVGAYVKNRARDGRFYWVFAVVSPVDGGYLSVRLKPTSPLFATVKEVYARALERERGQGMTPEQSAKAIEADLIAAGFANYGVFQIEA
;
A
#
# COMPACT_ATOMS: atom_id res chain seq x y z
N MET A 1 -22.51 13.67 23.25
CA MET A 1 -21.08 13.47 22.97
C MET A 1 -20.84 13.92 21.54
N THR A 2 -20.22 15.04 21.38
CA THR A 2 -20.03 15.72 20.10
C THR A 2 -18.90 15.04 19.28
N VAL A 3 -18.93 15.16 17.96
CA VAL A 3 -17.96 14.61 17.00
C VAL A 3 -16.53 15.00 17.35
N ASP A 4 -16.35 16.16 17.96
CA ASP A 4 -15.08 16.75 18.40
C ASP A 4 -14.36 15.93 19.49
N THR A 5 -15.11 15.34 20.41
CA THR A 5 -14.55 14.52 21.52
C THR A 5 -13.98 13.18 21.02
N LYS A 6 -14.56 12.62 19.94
CA LYS A 6 -14.03 11.38 19.32
C LYS A 6 -12.78 11.64 18.50
N ALA A 7 -12.73 12.77 17.80
CA ALA A 7 -11.53 13.17 17.04
C ALA A 7 -10.35 13.44 17.96
N GLN A 8 -10.58 14.10 19.11
CA GLN A 8 -9.54 14.36 20.11
C GLN A 8 -9.06 13.07 20.80
N ALA A 9 -9.95 12.10 21.06
CA ALA A 9 -9.55 10.80 21.62
C ALA A 9 -8.67 10.01 20.64
N VAL A 10 -9.03 9.98 19.34
CA VAL A 10 -8.24 9.33 18.28
C VAL A 10 -6.88 10.02 18.10
N MET A 11 -6.82 11.35 18.19
CA MET A 11 -5.56 12.09 18.11
C MET A 11 -4.67 11.86 19.33
N SER A 12 -5.26 11.68 20.53
CA SER A 12 -4.53 11.32 21.75
C SER A 12 -3.96 9.90 21.66
N GLU A 13 -4.74 8.92 21.18
CA GLU A 13 -4.25 7.57 20.97
C GLU A 13 -3.17 7.48 19.88
N LEU A 14 -3.24 8.32 18.84
CA LEU A 14 -2.18 8.44 17.83
C LEU A 14 -0.90 9.05 18.39
N SER A 15 -1.00 9.99 19.31
CA SER A 15 0.15 10.59 20.00
C SER A 15 0.88 9.58 20.91
N ASP A 16 0.12 8.70 21.59
CA ASP A 16 0.69 7.65 22.42
C ASP A 16 1.30 6.50 21.57
N HIS A 17 0.90 6.36 20.28
CA HIS A 17 1.48 5.43 19.33
C HIS A 17 2.75 5.95 18.64
N GLU A 18 3.04 7.26 18.69
CA GLU A 18 4.33 7.81 18.22
C GLU A 18 5.53 7.18 18.95
N THR A 19 5.34 6.72 20.16
CA THR A 19 6.38 6.02 20.97
C THR A 19 6.64 4.58 20.48
N MET A 20 5.83 4.02 19.58
CA MET A 20 5.96 2.66 19.03
C MET A 20 6.51 2.63 17.60
N LEU A 21 6.89 3.77 17.04
CA LEU A 21 7.66 3.83 15.81
C LEU A 21 9.10 3.41 16.12
N HIS A 22 9.54 2.28 15.58
CA HIS A 22 10.97 2.04 15.47
C HIS A 22 11.54 3.05 14.47
N GLU A 23 11.99 4.21 14.96
CA GLU A 23 12.86 5.09 14.20
C GLU A 23 14.17 4.35 13.96
N VAL A 24 14.39 3.97 12.72
CA VAL A 24 15.66 3.38 12.31
C VAL A 24 16.65 4.51 12.11
N ASP A 25 17.81 4.42 12.78
CA ASP A 25 18.92 5.33 12.61
C ASP A 25 19.22 5.55 11.11
N MET A 26 19.04 6.78 10.64
CA MET A 26 19.15 7.16 9.24
C MET A 26 20.56 7.01 8.67
N HIS A 27 21.56 6.70 9.49
CA HIS A 27 22.98 6.59 9.12
C HIS A 27 23.48 5.14 9.07
N ALA A 28 22.71 4.15 9.49
CA ALA A 28 23.11 2.75 9.38
C ALA A 28 23.10 2.31 7.90
N SER A 29 24.26 2.01 7.37
CA SER A 29 24.40 1.32 6.08
C SER A 29 23.88 -0.11 6.23
N VAL A 30 22.64 -0.36 5.77
CA VAL A 30 22.03 -1.68 5.80
C VAL A 30 22.80 -2.60 4.85
N PRO A 31 23.32 -3.77 5.34
CA PRO A 31 23.90 -4.76 4.45
C PRO A 31 22.82 -5.23 3.48
N LYS A 32 23.11 -5.16 2.19
CA LYS A 32 22.28 -5.74 1.13
C LYS A 32 22.41 -7.27 1.16
N SER A 33 21.91 -7.91 2.21
CA SER A 33 21.73 -9.36 2.20
C SER A 33 20.61 -9.67 1.20
N GLY A 34 20.89 -10.53 0.22
CA GLY A 34 20.05 -10.80 -0.94
C GLY A 34 18.60 -11.08 -0.59
N LEU A 35 17.80 -10.02 -0.56
CA LEU A 35 16.35 -10.10 -0.51
C LEU A 35 15.91 -10.73 -1.84
N ARG A 36 15.68 -12.05 -1.84
CA ARG A 36 15.32 -12.81 -3.03
C ARG A 36 13.95 -12.34 -3.52
N ALA A 37 13.95 -11.73 -4.70
CA ALA A 37 12.72 -11.54 -5.49
C ALA A 37 12.06 -12.88 -5.88
N ASP A 38 12.73 -14.00 -5.64
CA ASP A 38 12.46 -15.33 -6.20
C ASP A 38 11.73 -16.25 -5.22
N ALA A 39 11.07 -15.73 -4.18
CA ALA A 39 10.19 -16.56 -3.35
C ALA A 39 9.08 -17.15 -4.23
N ILE A 40 8.94 -18.47 -4.19
CA ILE A 40 7.82 -19.17 -4.86
C ILE A 40 6.52 -18.53 -4.34
N LEU A 41 5.68 -18.08 -5.27
CA LEU A 41 4.39 -17.52 -4.91
C LEU A 41 3.49 -18.62 -4.37
N VAL A 42 2.85 -18.35 -3.24
CA VAL A 42 1.94 -19.26 -2.57
C VAL A 42 0.54 -18.63 -2.60
N ASP A 43 -0.43 -19.36 -3.17
CA ASP A 43 -1.82 -18.90 -3.23
C ASP A 43 -2.53 -19.12 -1.88
N GLN A 44 -2.00 -18.49 -0.86
CA GLN A 44 -2.55 -18.47 0.49
C GLN A 44 -2.47 -17.05 1.06
N GLU A 45 -3.57 -16.58 1.64
CA GLU A 45 -3.61 -15.28 2.27
C GLU A 45 -3.02 -15.33 3.69
N VAL A 46 -2.18 -14.35 4.01
CA VAL A 46 -1.71 -14.14 5.40
C VAL A 46 -2.86 -13.56 6.21
N PRO A 47 -3.30 -14.22 7.31
CA PRO A 47 -4.39 -13.71 8.12
C PRO A 47 -3.96 -12.50 8.95
N PHE A 48 -4.86 -11.50 9.03
CA PHE A 48 -4.77 -10.40 9.98
C PHE A 48 -6.16 -9.86 10.31
N GLY A 49 -6.30 -9.20 11.46
CA GLY A 49 -7.57 -8.73 12.00
C GLY A 49 -8.08 -7.44 11.35
N LEU A 50 -9.34 -7.11 11.59
CA LEU A 50 -9.96 -5.84 11.17
C LEU A 50 -9.51 -4.65 12.02
N ASP A 51 -9.07 -4.92 13.23
CA ASP A 51 -8.52 -4.00 14.22
C ASP A 51 -7.02 -3.75 14.03
N GLU A 52 -6.38 -4.50 13.10
CA GLU A 52 -4.96 -4.36 12.83
C GLU A 52 -4.70 -3.34 11.73
N LEU A 53 -4.02 -2.29 12.11
CA LEU A 53 -3.59 -1.23 11.23
C LEU A 53 -2.07 -1.30 11.02
N PHE A 54 -1.64 -1.35 9.76
CA PHE A 54 -0.21 -1.22 9.47
C PHE A 54 0.08 0.15 8.87
N PHE A 55 1.20 0.69 9.25
CA PHE A 55 1.69 1.89 8.61
C PHE A 55 3.19 1.80 8.30
N SER A 56 3.58 2.59 7.34
CA SER A 56 4.98 2.83 7.01
C SER A 56 5.17 4.25 6.50
N ARG A 57 6.30 4.84 6.84
CA ARG A 57 6.78 6.08 6.23
C ARG A 57 7.90 5.76 5.26
N THR A 58 7.90 6.41 4.11
CA THR A 58 8.99 6.34 3.13
C THR A 58 9.54 7.73 2.86
N ASP A 59 10.76 7.80 2.33
CA ASP A 59 11.25 9.02 1.70
C ASP A 59 10.58 9.25 0.34
N THR A 60 10.93 10.35 -0.35
CA THR A 60 10.40 10.72 -1.66
C THR A 60 10.73 9.73 -2.77
N ARG A 61 11.70 8.83 -2.57
CA ARG A 61 12.09 7.76 -3.49
C ARG A 61 11.36 6.45 -3.20
N GLY A 62 10.51 6.42 -2.17
CA GLY A 62 9.79 5.22 -1.74
C GLY A 62 10.66 4.23 -0.95
N VAL A 63 11.74 4.70 -0.32
CA VAL A 63 12.57 3.91 0.60
C VAL A 63 11.95 3.97 1.98
N ILE A 64 11.73 2.82 2.61
CA ILE A 64 11.09 2.67 3.92
C ILE A 64 11.99 3.25 5.01
N ARG A 65 11.45 4.15 5.83
CA ARG A 65 12.13 4.85 6.92
C ARG A 65 11.55 4.55 8.30
N ALA A 66 10.24 4.27 8.36
CA ALA A 66 9.57 3.85 9.58
C ALA A 66 8.44 2.87 9.27
N PHE A 67 8.08 2.05 10.24
CA PHE A 67 7.03 1.06 10.14
C PHE A 67 6.61 0.59 11.54
N ASN A 68 5.41 0.00 11.66
CA ASN A 68 4.97 -0.59 12.92
C ASN A 68 5.15 -2.12 12.96
N PRO A 69 5.10 -2.73 14.16
CA PRO A 69 5.26 -4.18 14.33
C PRO A 69 4.26 -5.03 13.55
N VAL A 70 3.01 -4.54 13.37
CA VAL A 70 1.98 -5.24 12.60
C VAL A 70 2.43 -5.43 11.15
N PHE A 71 3.04 -4.40 10.53
CA PHE A 71 3.55 -4.50 9.17
C PHE A 71 4.66 -5.55 9.06
N LEU A 72 5.60 -5.60 10.00
CA LEU A 72 6.66 -6.62 10.02
C LEU A 72 6.06 -8.03 10.11
N ARG A 73 5.14 -8.24 11.04
CA ARG A 73 4.52 -9.53 11.29
C ARG A 73 3.74 -10.04 10.06
N VAL A 74 2.90 -9.20 9.46
CA VAL A 74 2.06 -9.61 8.32
C VAL A 74 2.91 -9.78 7.06
N ALA A 75 3.89 -8.92 6.83
CA ALA A 75 4.80 -9.02 5.69
C ALA A 75 5.88 -10.11 5.88
N GLY A 76 6.10 -10.59 7.12
CA GLY A 76 7.05 -11.67 7.42
C GLY A 76 8.53 -11.27 7.29
N TYR A 77 8.84 -9.97 7.36
CA TYR A 77 10.21 -9.46 7.29
C TYR A 77 10.71 -9.04 8.69
N GLY A 78 12.00 -9.16 8.90
CA GLY A 78 12.67 -8.53 10.04
C GLY A 78 12.79 -7.01 9.87
N ALA A 79 13.02 -6.31 10.98
CA ALA A 79 13.19 -4.85 10.95
C ALA A 79 14.40 -4.44 10.10
N GLU A 80 15.49 -5.21 10.19
CA GLU A 80 16.72 -5.04 9.42
C GLU A 80 16.54 -5.21 7.90
N ASP A 81 15.63 -6.11 7.50
CA ASP A 81 15.29 -6.33 6.09
C ASP A 81 14.39 -5.20 5.53
N MET A 82 13.54 -4.64 6.37
CA MET A 82 12.54 -3.65 5.99
C MET A 82 13.11 -2.23 5.97
N ALA A 83 13.97 -1.90 6.92
CA ALA A 83 14.60 -0.60 7.04
C ALA A 83 15.50 -0.29 5.85
N GLY A 84 15.29 0.86 5.19
CA GLY A 84 16.07 1.24 4.02
C GLY A 84 15.75 0.45 2.75
N ALA A 85 14.86 -0.54 2.80
CA ALA A 85 14.41 -1.25 1.62
C ALA A 85 13.43 -0.39 0.78
N PRO A 86 13.40 -0.55 -0.55
CA PRO A 86 12.37 0.08 -1.36
C PRO A 86 11.02 -0.57 -1.06
N HIS A 87 9.96 0.24 -0.93
CA HIS A 87 8.61 -0.26 -0.59
C HIS A 87 8.06 -1.32 -1.57
N LYS A 88 8.58 -1.34 -2.82
CA LYS A 88 8.27 -2.38 -3.79
C LYS A 88 8.66 -3.80 -3.36
N LEU A 89 9.45 -3.95 -2.27
CA LEU A 89 9.80 -5.23 -1.67
C LEU A 89 8.56 -6.10 -1.42
N VAL A 90 7.48 -5.50 -0.91
CA VAL A 90 6.23 -6.20 -0.60
C VAL A 90 5.24 -6.22 -1.76
N ARG A 91 5.59 -5.70 -2.94
CA ARG A 91 4.66 -5.67 -4.07
C ARG A 91 4.43 -7.08 -4.64
N HIS A 92 3.17 -7.46 -4.77
CA HIS A 92 2.81 -8.72 -5.44
C HIS A 92 2.91 -8.55 -6.97
N PRO A 93 3.41 -9.55 -7.72
CA PRO A 93 3.53 -9.47 -9.19
C PRO A 93 2.18 -9.45 -9.93
N ASP A 94 1.08 -9.85 -9.27
CA ASP A 94 -0.27 -9.75 -9.83
C ASP A 94 -0.89 -8.34 -9.68
N MET A 95 -0.15 -7.37 -9.15
CA MET A 95 -0.64 -6.00 -9.15
C MET A 95 -0.35 -5.31 -10.47
N PRO A 96 -1.38 -4.78 -11.17
CA PRO A 96 -1.20 -4.03 -12.39
C PRO A 96 -0.28 -2.81 -12.18
N LYS A 97 0.57 -2.52 -13.14
CA LYS A 97 1.45 -1.35 -13.10
C LYS A 97 0.65 -0.05 -13.13
N GLY A 98 -0.51 -0.06 -13.80
CA GLY A 98 -1.42 1.08 -13.89
C GLY A 98 -1.89 1.58 -12.53
N VAL A 99 -2.15 0.70 -11.55
CA VAL A 99 -2.54 1.10 -10.19
C VAL A 99 -1.47 1.96 -9.53
N PHE A 100 -0.20 1.55 -9.65
CA PHE A 100 0.91 2.33 -9.08
C PHE A 100 1.18 3.62 -9.85
N TRP A 101 0.94 3.63 -11.15
CA TRP A 101 1.01 4.86 -11.96
C TRP A 101 -0.01 5.88 -11.45
N LEU A 102 -1.28 5.49 -11.28
CA LEU A 102 -2.34 6.35 -10.73
C LEU A 102 -1.99 6.87 -9.33
N MET A 103 -1.50 5.98 -8.46
CA MET A 103 -1.04 6.38 -7.13
C MET A 103 0.03 7.48 -7.20
N TRP A 104 1.06 7.29 -8.00
CA TRP A 104 2.16 8.24 -8.10
C TRP A 104 1.71 9.57 -8.71
N GLU A 105 0.81 9.55 -9.70
CA GLU A 105 0.27 10.79 -10.28
C GLU A 105 -0.56 11.59 -9.26
N GLY A 106 -1.37 10.94 -8.43
CA GLY A 106 -2.08 11.60 -7.35
C GLY A 106 -1.14 12.20 -6.30
N LEU A 107 -0.17 11.41 -5.83
CA LEU A 107 0.81 11.85 -4.83
C LEU A 107 1.68 13.02 -5.30
N LYS A 108 2.11 13.03 -6.56
CA LYS A 108 2.88 14.15 -7.15
C LYS A 108 2.08 15.45 -7.20
N ARG A 109 0.75 15.36 -7.29
CA ARG A 109 -0.16 16.51 -7.24
C ARG A 109 -0.47 16.96 -5.81
N GLY A 110 0.10 16.29 -4.78
CA GLY A 110 -0.13 16.59 -3.39
C GLY A 110 -1.39 15.95 -2.78
N HIS A 111 -2.06 15.06 -3.51
CA HIS A 111 -3.29 14.41 -3.03
C HIS A 111 -2.97 13.15 -2.21
N SER A 112 -3.78 12.90 -1.18
CA SER A 112 -3.86 11.58 -0.56
C SER A 112 -4.58 10.61 -1.50
N VAL A 113 -4.09 9.38 -1.56
CA VAL A 113 -4.56 8.38 -2.52
C VAL A 113 -4.92 7.10 -1.80
N GLY A 114 -6.15 6.61 -2.01
CA GLY A 114 -6.61 5.30 -1.55
C GLY A 114 -6.57 4.26 -2.67
N ALA A 115 -6.12 3.03 -2.37
CA ALA A 115 -6.15 1.93 -3.33
C ALA A 115 -6.23 0.56 -2.64
N TYR A 116 -6.86 -0.41 -3.28
CA TYR A 116 -6.70 -1.81 -2.91
C TYR A 116 -5.37 -2.31 -3.45
N VAL A 117 -4.58 -2.96 -2.59
CA VAL A 117 -3.25 -3.44 -2.97
C VAL A 117 -3.06 -4.88 -2.53
N LYS A 118 -2.70 -5.76 -3.48
CA LYS A 118 -2.22 -7.09 -3.18
C LYS A 118 -0.72 -7.01 -2.90
N ASN A 119 -0.32 -7.42 -1.71
CA ASN A 119 1.07 -7.47 -1.30
C ASN A 119 1.53 -8.93 -1.20
N ARG A 120 2.85 -9.12 -1.20
CA ARG A 120 3.51 -10.41 -1.00
C ARG A 120 4.27 -10.38 0.32
N ALA A 121 4.06 -11.40 1.13
CA ALA A 121 4.89 -11.68 2.29
C ALA A 121 6.22 -12.35 1.89
N ARG A 122 7.18 -12.38 2.82
CA ARG A 122 8.51 -12.96 2.60
C ARG A 122 8.47 -14.45 2.22
N ASP A 123 7.53 -15.18 2.76
CA ASP A 123 7.32 -16.62 2.51
C ASP A 123 6.57 -16.94 1.20
N GLY A 124 6.21 -15.91 0.43
CA GLY A 124 5.52 -16.03 -0.86
C GLY A 124 4.01 -15.97 -0.77
N ARG A 125 3.42 -16.02 0.43
CA ARG A 125 1.98 -15.80 0.61
C ARG A 125 1.61 -14.36 0.26
N PHE A 126 0.32 -14.11 0.07
CA PHE A 126 -0.18 -12.76 -0.22
C PHE A 126 -1.06 -12.21 0.91
N TYR A 127 -1.28 -10.90 0.90
CA TYR A 127 -2.29 -10.24 1.71
C TYR A 127 -2.84 -9.02 0.97
N TRP A 128 -4.16 -8.85 1.07
CA TRP A 128 -4.84 -7.70 0.50
C TRP A 128 -5.03 -6.62 1.56
N VAL A 129 -4.81 -5.38 1.16
CA VAL A 129 -5.04 -4.20 2.00
C VAL A 129 -5.80 -3.13 1.22
N PHE A 130 -6.56 -2.30 1.93
CA PHE A 130 -6.92 -0.98 1.47
C PHE A 130 -5.86 -0.02 2.01
N ALA A 131 -5.07 0.57 1.13
CA ALA A 131 -3.97 1.45 1.48
C ALA A 131 -4.38 2.90 1.21
N VAL A 132 -4.22 3.77 2.20
CA VAL A 132 -4.26 5.23 2.05
C VAL A 132 -2.82 5.72 2.13
N VAL A 133 -2.38 6.44 1.10
CA VAL A 133 -1.03 7.02 1.02
C VAL A 133 -1.16 8.53 0.93
N SER A 134 -0.51 9.24 1.84
CA SER A 134 -0.54 10.69 1.92
C SER A 134 0.87 11.27 1.78
N PRO A 135 1.04 12.37 1.03
CA PRO A 135 2.26 13.15 1.08
C PRO A 135 2.45 13.71 2.48
N VAL A 136 3.67 13.62 3.00
CA VAL A 136 4.08 14.23 4.26
C VAL A 136 5.44 14.89 4.04
N ASP A 137 5.88 15.71 4.99
CA ASP A 137 7.18 16.36 4.88
C ASP A 137 8.30 15.33 4.69
N GLY A 138 9.07 15.49 3.63
CA GLY A 138 10.18 14.60 3.27
C GLY A 138 9.80 13.22 2.73
N GLY A 139 8.52 12.93 2.40
CA GLY A 139 8.15 11.63 1.84
C GLY A 139 6.66 11.31 1.84
N TYR A 140 6.33 10.07 2.17
CA TYR A 140 4.95 9.57 2.14
C TYR A 140 4.65 8.73 3.38
N LEU A 141 3.46 8.93 3.96
CA LEU A 141 2.88 8.07 4.98
C LEU A 141 1.86 7.14 4.32
N SER A 142 1.94 5.86 4.59
CA SER A 142 0.95 4.89 4.14
C SER A 142 0.33 4.15 5.31
N VAL A 143 -1.00 4.23 5.41
CA VAL A 143 -1.82 3.48 6.36
C VAL A 143 -2.58 2.41 5.61
N ARG A 144 -2.69 1.21 6.18
CA ARG A 144 -3.29 0.04 5.53
C ARG A 144 -4.22 -0.69 6.48
N LEU A 145 -5.39 -1.04 5.95
CA LEU A 145 -6.46 -1.73 6.66
C LEU A 145 -6.87 -2.99 5.87
N LYS A 146 -7.52 -3.92 6.54
CA LYS A 146 -8.14 -5.06 5.86
C LYS A 146 -9.32 -4.58 5.02
N PRO A 147 -9.41 -4.99 3.73
CA PRO A 147 -10.55 -4.65 2.88
C PRO A 147 -11.86 -5.25 3.42
N THR A 148 -12.88 -4.41 3.58
CA THR A 148 -14.21 -4.82 4.06
C THR A 148 -15.35 -4.40 3.14
N SER A 149 -15.06 -3.49 2.18
CA SER A 149 -16.08 -2.98 1.26
C SER A 149 -16.54 -4.07 0.29
N PRO A 150 -17.84 -4.16 -0.03
CA PRO A 150 -18.36 -5.03 -1.10
C PRO A 150 -17.76 -4.70 -2.47
N LEU A 151 -17.29 -3.48 -2.68
CA LEU A 151 -16.62 -3.04 -3.92
C LEU A 151 -15.30 -3.75 -4.16
N PHE A 152 -14.69 -4.34 -3.14
CA PHE A 152 -13.41 -5.02 -3.24
C PHE A 152 -13.41 -6.18 -4.25
N ALA A 153 -14.52 -6.93 -4.34
CA ALA A 153 -14.65 -8.01 -5.31
C ALA A 153 -14.54 -7.49 -6.75
N THR A 154 -15.28 -6.43 -7.08
CA THR A 154 -15.26 -5.78 -8.40
C THR A 154 -13.86 -5.24 -8.74
N VAL A 155 -13.18 -4.62 -7.75
CA VAL A 155 -11.81 -4.11 -7.98
C VAL A 155 -10.82 -5.23 -8.30
N LYS A 156 -10.93 -6.40 -7.64
CA LYS A 156 -10.09 -7.55 -7.97
C LYS A 156 -10.28 -8.02 -9.43
N GLU A 157 -11.52 -8.04 -9.92
CA GLU A 157 -11.81 -8.41 -11.30
C GLU A 157 -11.25 -7.39 -12.30
N VAL A 158 -11.40 -6.09 -12.00
CA VAL A 158 -10.81 -5.02 -12.84
C VAL A 158 -9.30 -5.16 -12.89
N TYR A 159 -8.66 -5.40 -11.74
CA TYR A 159 -7.19 -5.56 -11.68
C TYR A 159 -6.73 -6.81 -12.43
N ALA A 160 -7.47 -7.92 -12.36
CA ALA A 160 -7.15 -9.14 -13.11
C ALA A 160 -7.17 -8.87 -14.63
N ARG A 161 -8.24 -8.23 -15.13
CA ARG A 161 -8.33 -7.84 -16.55
C ARG A 161 -7.22 -6.88 -16.98
N ALA A 162 -6.90 -5.90 -16.15
CA ALA A 162 -5.82 -4.95 -16.44
C ALA A 162 -4.46 -5.66 -16.54
N LEU A 163 -4.19 -6.59 -15.63
CA LEU A 163 -2.96 -7.39 -15.63
C LEU A 163 -2.85 -8.28 -16.89
N GLU A 164 -3.95 -8.91 -17.31
CA GLU A 164 -4.01 -9.69 -18.55
C GLU A 164 -3.68 -8.82 -19.78
N ARG A 165 -4.26 -7.61 -19.85
CA ARG A 165 -3.95 -6.65 -20.92
C ARG A 165 -2.48 -6.20 -20.87
N GLU A 166 -1.93 -5.92 -19.69
CA GLU A 166 -0.51 -5.57 -19.54
C GLU A 166 0.42 -6.67 -20.05
N ARG A 167 0.10 -7.95 -19.73
CA ARG A 167 0.91 -9.12 -20.12
C ARG A 167 0.74 -9.47 -21.58
N GLY A 168 -0.50 -9.44 -22.09
CA GLY A 168 -0.82 -9.90 -23.45
C GLY A 168 -0.59 -8.84 -24.53
N GLN A 169 -0.77 -7.55 -24.20
CA GLN A 169 -0.71 -6.44 -25.17
C GLN A 169 0.49 -5.51 -24.96
N GLY A 170 1.32 -5.76 -23.94
CA GLY A 170 2.50 -4.92 -23.67
C GLY A 170 2.13 -3.48 -23.27
N MET A 171 0.98 -3.25 -22.63
CA MET A 171 0.53 -1.92 -22.27
C MET A 171 1.53 -1.19 -21.36
N THR A 172 1.71 0.09 -21.61
CA THR A 172 2.46 0.97 -20.69
C THR A 172 1.70 1.14 -19.37
N PRO A 173 2.35 1.54 -18.28
CA PRO A 173 1.67 1.82 -17.01
C PRO A 173 0.54 2.87 -17.15
N GLU A 174 0.74 3.91 -17.99
CA GLU A 174 -0.27 4.93 -18.25
C GLU A 174 -1.48 4.38 -19.02
N GLN A 175 -1.25 3.56 -20.05
CA GLN A 175 -2.33 2.91 -20.80
C GLN A 175 -3.14 1.98 -19.90
N SER A 176 -2.47 1.21 -19.06
CA SER A 176 -3.13 0.35 -18.07
C SER A 176 -3.93 1.17 -17.05
N ALA A 177 -3.40 2.30 -16.59
CA ALA A 177 -4.10 3.23 -15.70
C ALA A 177 -5.42 3.71 -16.31
N LYS A 178 -5.40 4.20 -17.54
CA LYS A 178 -6.60 4.66 -18.26
C LYS A 178 -7.62 3.55 -18.46
N ALA A 179 -7.16 2.32 -18.71
CA ALA A 179 -8.05 1.17 -18.84
C ALA A 179 -8.70 0.77 -17.50
N ILE A 180 -7.94 0.83 -16.40
CA ILE A 180 -8.45 0.60 -15.03
C ILE A 180 -9.52 1.64 -14.69
N GLU A 181 -9.27 2.93 -14.93
CA GLU A 181 -10.24 4.01 -14.68
C GLU A 181 -11.53 3.78 -15.47
N ALA A 182 -11.42 3.47 -16.76
CA ALA A 182 -12.57 3.21 -17.62
C ALA A 182 -13.39 1.99 -17.13
N ASP A 183 -12.72 0.90 -16.76
CA ASP A 183 -13.37 -0.31 -16.24
C ASP A 183 -14.06 -0.05 -14.89
N LEU A 184 -13.47 0.74 -14.00
CA LEU A 184 -14.08 1.12 -12.72
C LEU A 184 -15.29 2.02 -12.91
N ILE A 185 -15.22 3.02 -13.81
CA ILE A 185 -16.35 3.87 -14.15
C ILE A 185 -17.50 3.03 -14.73
N ALA A 186 -17.21 2.10 -15.65
CA ALA A 186 -18.20 1.19 -16.21
C ALA A 186 -18.84 0.27 -15.16
N ALA A 187 -18.11 -0.05 -14.08
CA ALA A 187 -18.61 -0.79 -12.93
C ALA A 187 -19.36 0.06 -11.89
N GLY A 188 -19.64 1.34 -12.19
CA GLY A 188 -20.43 2.24 -11.34
C GLY A 188 -19.62 3.04 -10.30
N PHE A 189 -18.30 3.04 -10.41
CA PHE A 189 -17.46 3.90 -9.58
C PHE A 189 -17.44 5.31 -10.20
N ALA A 190 -18.13 6.26 -9.60
CA ALA A 190 -18.14 7.64 -10.06
C ALA A 190 -16.75 8.28 -9.83
N ASN A 191 -16.03 8.59 -10.92
CA ASN A 191 -14.79 9.37 -10.95
C ASN A 191 -13.58 8.84 -10.13
N TYR A 192 -13.48 7.53 -9.81
CA TYR A 192 -12.43 7.02 -8.94
C TYR A 192 -11.61 5.89 -9.56
N GLY A 193 -10.57 6.24 -10.26
CA GLY A 193 -9.52 5.28 -10.62
C GLY A 193 -8.61 4.91 -9.45
N VAL A 194 -8.30 5.88 -8.64
CA VAL A 194 -7.68 5.79 -7.32
C VAL A 194 -8.42 6.81 -6.48
N PHE A 195 -8.92 6.44 -5.32
CA PHE A 195 -9.74 7.32 -4.49
C PHE A 195 -8.91 8.54 -4.10
N GLN A 196 -9.13 9.67 -4.76
CA GLN A 196 -8.62 10.95 -4.31
C GLN A 196 -9.46 11.34 -3.07
N ILE A 197 -8.81 11.48 -1.94
CA ILE A 197 -9.42 11.99 -0.73
C ILE A 197 -9.21 13.51 -0.81
N GLU A 198 -10.27 14.23 -1.14
CA GLU A 198 -10.26 15.67 -1.01
C GLU A 198 -10.22 16.02 0.47
N ALA A 199 -9.30 16.93 0.83
CA ALA A 199 -9.11 17.43 2.19
C ALA A 199 -10.23 18.40 2.60
#